data_7ea3b95bebba663fd4eaa3ee24e561ab
#
_entry.id   7ea3b95bebba663fd4eaa3ee24e561ab
#
_cell.length_a   1.000
_cell.length_b   1.000
_cell.length_c   1.000
_cell.angle_alpha   90.00
_cell.angle_beta   90.00
_cell.angle_gamma   90.00
#
_symmetry.space_group_name_H-M   'P 1'
#
loop_
_entity.id
_entity.type
_entity.pdbx_description
1 polymer ?
#
loop_
_entity_poly.entity_id
_entity_poly.type
_entity_poly.pdbx_seq_one_letter_code
_entity_poly.pdbx_strand_id
1 'polypeptide(L)'
;TSILTAGMLAAAAQSPGVCFVAGTPVLSETGQVPIENIRIGDYVLSTDPETGRTEPKKVVQVFENETDELIHIFVNGETIVSTPTHPFYSPTKGWTAACELRAGDRLQLLNGDYVIVEQIQHELLESPIAVYNFEVEGFHTYFVGDNSVLVHNYCKQQLVAGEKNSWNVRVSVGGEPNHSTPHAHVFWKNIKAASVDQSGNILVGELPTKAIKFIKNNLDSIA
;
A
#
# COMPACT_ATOMS: atom_id res chain seq x y z
N THR A 1 18.78 -18.35 -41.90
CA THR A 1 17.55 -18.52 -41.05
C THR A 1 17.85 -17.94 -39.69
N SER A 2 17.47 -16.67 -39.49
CA SER A 2 17.64 -15.96 -38.22
C SER A 2 16.39 -16.19 -37.35
N ILE A 3 16.59 -16.79 -36.19
CA ILE A 3 15.54 -16.95 -35.18
C ILE A 3 15.53 -15.67 -34.33
N LEU A 4 14.52 -14.83 -34.52
CA LEU A 4 14.20 -13.73 -33.63
C LEU A 4 13.55 -14.32 -32.38
N THR A 5 14.28 -14.37 -31.28
CA THR A 5 13.69 -14.57 -29.95
C THR A 5 12.97 -13.30 -29.56
N ALA A 6 11.64 -13.33 -29.62
CA ALA A 6 10.80 -12.30 -29.04
C ALA A 6 10.93 -12.38 -27.51
N GLY A 7 11.71 -11.47 -26.93
CA GLY A 7 11.67 -11.22 -25.49
C GLY A 7 10.29 -10.68 -25.13
N MET A 8 9.51 -11.48 -24.40
CA MET A 8 8.32 -10.96 -23.71
C MET A 8 8.81 -9.97 -22.65
N LEU A 9 8.68 -8.68 -22.93
CA LEU A 9 8.63 -7.68 -21.86
C LEU A 9 7.34 -7.96 -21.08
N ALA A 10 7.49 -8.54 -19.89
CA ALA A 10 6.41 -8.53 -18.93
C ALA A 10 6.13 -7.05 -18.60
N ALA A 11 4.96 -6.57 -18.99
CA ALA A 11 4.50 -5.25 -18.59
C ALA A 11 4.44 -5.26 -17.05
N ALA A 12 5.31 -4.48 -16.42
CA ALA A 12 5.30 -4.30 -14.97
C ALA A 12 3.93 -3.76 -14.59
N ALA A 13 3.18 -4.50 -13.79
CA ALA A 13 1.91 -4.04 -13.27
C ALA A 13 2.21 -2.83 -12.38
N GLN A 14 1.69 -1.66 -12.76
CA GLN A 14 1.88 -0.44 -11.96
C GLN A 14 1.14 -0.60 -10.63
N SER A 15 1.89 -0.66 -9.54
CA SER A 15 1.33 -0.55 -8.19
C SER A 15 0.81 0.88 -7.98
N PRO A 16 -0.34 1.08 -7.35
CA PRO A 16 -0.82 2.42 -7.05
C PRO A 16 -0.01 3.03 -5.92
N GLY A 17 1.05 3.76 -6.25
CA GLY A 17 1.66 4.79 -5.42
C GLY A 17 2.09 4.46 -3.97
N VAL A 18 2.14 3.19 -3.58
CA VAL A 18 2.55 2.73 -2.24
C VAL A 18 3.91 2.03 -2.34
N CYS A 19 4.99 2.76 -2.06
CA CYS A 19 6.35 2.28 -2.26
C CYS A 19 7.33 2.87 -1.25
N PHE A 20 8.53 2.30 -1.20
CA PHE A 20 9.70 2.83 -0.48
C PHE A 20 10.83 3.16 -1.44
N VAL A 21 11.73 4.03 -1.00
CA VAL A 21 12.97 4.32 -1.74
C VAL A 21 13.93 3.13 -1.71
N ALA A 22 14.85 3.07 -2.67
CA ALA A 22 15.95 2.09 -2.68
C ALA A 22 16.75 2.15 -1.38
N GLY A 23 17.30 1.01 -0.95
CA GLY A 23 18.04 0.88 0.30
C GLY A 23 17.17 0.69 1.54
N THR A 24 15.84 0.82 1.45
CA THR A 24 14.95 0.55 2.59
C THR A 24 15.11 -0.91 3.04
N PRO A 25 15.54 -1.19 4.31
CA PRO A 25 15.69 -2.54 4.79
C PRO A 25 14.33 -3.23 4.92
N VAL A 26 14.23 -4.45 4.41
CA VAL A 26 13.07 -5.35 4.56
C VAL A 26 13.50 -6.56 5.36
N LEU A 27 12.73 -6.93 6.37
CA LEU A 27 13.04 -8.09 7.21
C LEU A 27 12.63 -9.39 6.52
N SER A 28 13.62 -10.14 6.02
CA SER A 28 13.46 -11.48 5.47
C SER A 28 13.71 -12.56 6.53
N GLU A 29 13.48 -13.83 6.19
CA GLU A 29 13.81 -14.97 7.07
C GLU A 29 15.32 -15.13 7.32
N THR A 30 16.18 -14.54 6.46
CA THR A 30 17.64 -14.62 6.55
C THR A 30 18.29 -13.33 7.10
N GLY A 31 17.49 -12.32 7.45
CA GLY A 31 17.93 -11.01 7.91
C GLY A 31 17.39 -9.88 7.02
N GLN A 32 17.96 -8.69 7.19
CA GLN A 32 17.54 -7.52 6.43
C GLN A 32 18.09 -7.53 4.99
N VAL A 33 17.23 -7.24 4.02
CA VAL A 33 17.53 -7.14 2.59
C VAL A 33 17.02 -5.81 2.06
N PRO A 34 17.82 -5.03 1.30
CA PRO A 34 17.33 -3.82 0.64
C PRO A 34 16.15 -4.12 -0.28
N ILE A 35 15.11 -3.28 -0.24
CA ILE A 35 13.83 -3.54 -0.91
C ILE A 35 13.97 -3.78 -2.42
N GLU A 36 14.88 -3.06 -3.09
CA GLU A 36 15.17 -3.23 -4.52
C GLU A 36 15.83 -4.59 -4.85
N ASN A 37 16.31 -5.31 -3.83
CA ASN A 37 16.91 -6.63 -3.98
C ASN A 37 15.92 -7.78 -3.72
N ILE A 38 14.73 -7.50 -3.23
CA ILE A 38 13.67 -8.50 -3.04
C ILE A 38 13.21 -9.05 -4.38
N ARG A 39 13.02 -10.39 -4.45
CA ARG A 39 12.63 -11.11 -5.67
C ARG A 39 11.39 -11.97 -5.43
N ILE A 40 10.66 -12.25 -6.48
CA ILE A 40 9.57 -13.24 -6.45
C ILE A 40 10.14 -14.58 -6.00
N GLY A 41 9.53 -15.15 -4.98
CA GLY A 41 9.95 -16.42 -4.38
C GLY A 41 10.73 -16.25 -3.08
N ASP A 42 11.23 -15.07 -2.75
CA ASP A 42 11.84 -14.79 -1.45
C ASP A 42 10.81 -14.90 -0.32
N TYR A 43 11.29 -15.10 0.91
CA TYR A 43 10.47 -15.14 2.10
C TYR A 43 10.78 -13.95 3.00
N VAL A 44 9.75 -13.17 3.34
CA VAL A 44 9.82 -12.05 4.27
C VAL A 44 8.98 -12.33 5.51
N LEU A 45 9.35 -11.76 6.67
CA LEU A 45 8.49 -11.87 7.84
C LEU A 45 7.24 -11.02 7.63
N SER A 46 6.10 -11.63 7.92
CA SER A 46 4.77 -11.04 7.72
C SER A 46 3.88 -11.37 8.90
N THR A 47 3.07 -10.41 9.33
CA THR A 47 2.13 -10.59 10.45
C THR A 47 0.71 -10.59 9.91
N ASP A 48 -0.06 -11.60 10.30
CA ASP A 48 -1.50 -11.63 10.08
C ASP A 48 -2.17 -10.51 10.90
N PRO A 49 -2.80 -9.53 10.26
CA PRO A 49 -3.40 -8.41 10.97
C PRO A 49 -4.56 -8.80 11.90
N GLU A 50 -5.22 -9.93 11.64
CA GLU A 50 -6.39 -10.39 12.41
C GLU A 50 -5.97 -11.14 13.67
N THR A 51 -4.95 -11.99 13.54
CA THR A 51 -4.54 -12.91 14.64
C THR A 51 -3.28 -12.44 15.36
N GLY A 52 -2.51 -11.52 14.77
CA GLY A 52 -1.20 -11.09 15.26
C GLY A 52 -0.09 -12.14 15.06
N ARG A 53 -0.36 -13.25 14.36
CA ARG A 53 0.61 -14.31 14.10
C ARG A 53 1.63 -13.85 13.07
N THR A 54 2.91 -13.94 13.42
CA THR A 54 4.01 -13.62 12.52
C THR A 54 4.69 -14.89 12.02
N GLU A 55 4.90 -14.98 10.71
CA GLU A 55 5.61 -16.08 10.07
C GLU A 55 6.23 -15.64 8.73
N PRO A 56 7.22 -16.37 8.18
CA PRO A 56 7.71 -16.12 6.83
C PRO A 56 6.61 -16.36 5.79
N LYS A 57 6.46 -15.40 4.88
CA LYS A 57 5.52 -15.46 3.74
C LYS A 57 6.26 -15.20 2.45
N LYS A 58 5.79 -15.86 1.39
CA LYS A 58 6.39 -15.78 0.07
C LYS A 58 6.07 -14.46 -0.62
N VAL A 59 7.07 -13.87 -1.26
CA VAL A 59 6.90 -12.76 -2.19
C VAL A 59 6.35 -13.30 -3.50
N VAL A 60 5.18 -12.85 -3.92
CA VAL A 60 4.48 -13.33 -5.12
C VAL A 60 4.57 -12.36 -6.29
N GLN A 61 4.84 -11.07 -6.03
CA GLN A 61 5.03 -10.05 -7.04
C GLN A 61 5.98 -8.96 -6.55
N VAL A 62 6.74 -8.32 -7.46
CA VAL A 62 7.57 -7.14 -7.19
C VAL A 62 7.14 -5.99 -8.09
N PHE A 63 7.27 -4.76 -7.60
CA PHE A 63 6.87 -3.54 -8.29
C PHE A 63 8.00 -2.52 -8.24
N GLU A 64 8.21 -1.85 -9.37
CA GLU A 64 9.06 -0.68 -9.49
C GLU A 64 8.23 0.45 -10.11
N ASN A 65 8.21 1.60 -9.48
CA ASN A 65 7.47 2.78 -9.90
C ASN A 65 8.36 4.01 -9.79
N GLU A 66 7.83 5.17 -10.18
CA GLU A 66 8.47 6.46 -10.00
C GLU A 66 7.56 7.38 -9.16
N THR A 67 8.17 8.23 -8.35
CA THR A 67 7.47 9.28 -7.58
C THR A 67 8.31 10.54 -7.51
N ASP A 68 7.64 11.69 -7.47
CA ASP A 68 8.20 13.01 -7.20
C ASP A 68 7.84 13.53 -5.80
N GLU A 69 7.20 12.68 -4.96
CA GLU A 69 6.71 13.04 -3.64
C GLU A 69 7.08 11.98 -2.61
N LEU A 70 7.73 12.40 -1.51
CA LEU A 70 8.22 11.52 -0.45
C LEU A 70 7.78 12.02 0.93
N ILE A 71 7.61 11.07 1.84
CA ILE A 71 7.44 11.29 3.28
C ILE A 71 8.60 10.67 4.03
N HIS A 72 9.32 11.49 4.78
CA HIS A 72 10.37 11.07 5.70
C HIS A 72 9.78 10.91 7.09
N ILE A 73 9.89 9.73 7.65
CA ILE A 73 9.34 9.33 8.95
C ILE A 73 10.52 9.07 9.88
N PHE A 74 10.74 9.97 10.85
CA PHE A 74 11.85 9.86 11.81
C PHE A 74 11.36 9.08 13.02
N VAL A 75 12.02 7.95 13.31
CA VAL A 75 11.70 7.04 14.40
C VAL A 75 12.97 6.47 15.01
N ASN A 76 13.16 6.63 16.33
CA ASN A 76 14.22 5.98 17.10
C ASN A 76 15.61 5.99 16.41
N GLY A 77 16.01 7.15 15.89
CA GLY A 77 17.32 7.37 15.28
C GLY A 77 17.46 6.88 13.82
N GLU A 78 16.41 6.34 13.20
CA GLU A 78 16.38 6.05 11.77
C GLU A 78 15.37 6.95 11.03
N THR A 79 15.48 6.99 9.71
CA THR A 79 14.51 7.65 8.82
C THR A 79 13.99 6.63 7.81
N ILE A 80 12.68 6.35 7.88
CA ILE A 80 12.00 5.54 6.88
C ILE A 80 11.42 6.50 5.83
N VAL A 81 11.72 6.26 4.54
CA VAL A 81 11.28 7.13 3.45
C VAL A 81 10.33 6.36 2.52
N SER A 82 9.11 6.87 2.39
CA SER A 82 8.07 6.22 1.60
C SER A 82 7.29 7.22 0.75
N THR A 83 6.47 6.69 -0.15
CA THR A 83 5.44 7.48 -0.83
C THR A 83 4.33 7.89 0.15
N PRO A 84 3.58 8.99 -0.12
CA PRO A 84 2.61 9.55 0.83
C PRO A 84 1.51 8.60 1.28
N THR A 85 1.09 7.69 0.42
CA THR A 85 -0.05 6.80 0.68
C THR A 85 0.33 5.45 1.29
N HIS A 86 1.63 5.20 1.56
CA HIS A 86 2.06 3.91 2.12
C HIS A 86 1.49 3.69 3.52
N PRO A 87 0.80 2.54 3.79
CA PRO A 87 0.16 2.31 5.07
C PRO A 87 1.14 1.75 6.11
N PHE A 88 1.21 2.41 7.25
CA PHE A 88 1.90 1.98 8.46
C PHE A 88 0.89 1.53 9.51
N TYR A 89 1.19 0.50 10.27
CA TYR A 89 0.30 0.07 11.33
C TYR A 89 0.56 0.83 12.63
N SER A 90 -0.49 1.54 13.08
CA SER A 90 -0.50 2.21 14.38
C SER A 90 -1.41 1.46 15.36
N PRO A 91 -0.91 1.02 16.53
CA PRO A 91 -1.76 0.36 17.53
C PRO A 91 -2.95 1.21 18.02
N THR A 92 -2.90 2.52 17.81
CA THR A 92 -3.94 3.47 18.26
C THR A 92 -4.86 3.96 17.15
N LYS A 93 -4.42 3.88 15.88
CA LYS A 93 -5.16 4.42 14.72
C LYS A 93 -5.49 3.37 13.67
N GLY A 94 -4.89 2.17 13.76
CA GLY A 94 -4.92 1.17 12.70
C GLY A 94 -4.01 1.54 11.53
N TRP A 95 -4.32 1.06 10.35
CA TRP A 95 -3.58 1.36 9.13
C TRP A 95 -3.68 2.84 8.78
N THR A 96 -2.56 3.54 8.80
CA THR A 96 -2.46 4.99 8.64
C THR A 96 -1.48 5.29 7.51
N ALA A 97 -1.90 6.10 6.54
CA ALA A 97 -1.03 6.51 5.45
C ALA A 97 0.14 7.37 5.96
N ALA A 98 1.30 7.26 5.33
CA ALA A 98 2.50 8.01 5.72
C ALA A 98 2.24 9.53 5.85
N CYS A 99 1.50 10.11 4.91
CA CYS A 99 1.13 11.54 4.94
C CYS A 99 0.15 11.93 6.06
N GLU A 100 -0.53 10.96 6.67
CA GLU A 100 -1.47 11.17 7.79
C GLU A 100 -0.79 11.02 9.16
N LEU A 101 0.42 10.47 9.21
CA LEU A 101 1.20 10.33 10.43
C LEU A 101 1.59 11.70 10.99
N ARG A 102 1.75 11.75 12.31
CA ARG A 102 2.16 12.96 13.06
C ARG A 102 3.19 12.57 14.12
N ALA A 103 4.01 13.53 14.51
CA ALA A 103 4.86 13.38 15.69
C ALA A 103 4.02 12.97 16.91
N GLY A 104 4.50 11.97 17.65
CA GLY A 104 3.80 11.35 18.77
C GLY A 104 2.96 10.12 18.40
N ASP A 105 2.73 9.82 17.11
CA ASP A 105 2.08 8.59 16.69
C ASP A 105 2.95 7.37 17.01
N ARG A 106 2.30 6.23 17.23
CA ARG A 106 2.97 4.96 17.52
C ARG A 106 2.92 4.06 16.31
N LEU A 107 4.05 3.46 15.94
CA LEU A 107 4.14 2.46 14.89
C LEU A 107 4.54 1.12 15.50
N GLN A 108 3.84 0.05 15.11
CA GLN A 108 4.07 -1.27 15.66
C GLN A 108 5.36 -1.89 15.13
N LEU A 109 6.08 -2.55 16.02
CA LEU A 109 7.30 -3.30 15.73
C LEU A 109 7.01 -4.81 15.66
N LEU A 110 8.00 -5.57 15.16
CA LEU A 110 7.94 -7.03 15.05
C LEU A 110 7.63 -7.74 16.38
N ASN A 111 8.19 -7.26 17.48
CA ASN A 111 8.01 -7.86 18.81
C ASN A 111 6.69 -7.51 19.50
N GLY A 112 5.81 -6.75 18.81
CA GLY A 112 4.54 -6.25 19.34
C GLY A 112 4.65 -4.95 20.15
N ASP A 113 5.88 -4.47 20.43
CA ASP A 113 6.11 -3.13 20.97
C ASP A 113 5.82 -2.05 19.92
N TYR A 114 6.11 -0.81 20.24
CA TYR A 114 5.96 0.31 19.31
C TYR A 114 7.12 1.28 19.40
N VAL A 115 7.36 1.99 18.31
CA VAL A 115 8.23 3.16 18.23
C VAL A 115 7.38 4.41 18.06
N ILE A 116 7.88 5.55 18.57
CA ILE A 116 7.18 6.84 18.45
C ILE A 116 7.72 7.58 17.23
N VAL A 117 6.82 8.10 16.41
CA VAL A 117 7.16 9.04 15.34
C VAL A 117 7.66 10.34 15.97
N GLU A 118 8.91 10.67 15.72
CA GLU A 118 9.57 11.88 16.26
C GLU A 118 9.26 13.10 15.40
N GLN A 119 9.34 12.91 14.08
CA GLN A 119 9.11 13.96 13.09
C GLN A 119 8.60 13.35 11.78
N ILE A 120 7.82 14.14 11.05
CA ILE A 120 7.44 13.87 9.65
C ILE A 120 7.91 15.04 8.80
N GLN A 121 8.54 14.73 7.68
CA GLN A 121 8.92 15.71 6.68
C GLN A 121 8.35 15.31 5.32
N HIS A 122 7.73 16.25 4.64
CA HIS A 122 7.23 16.09 3.28
C HIS A 122 8.24 16.68 2.31
N GLU A 123 8.61 15.93 1.29
CA GLU A 123 9.56 16.35 0.26
C GLU A 123 8.93 16.24 -1.13
N LEU A 124 9.03 17.31 -1.90
CA LEU A 124 8.73 17.34 -3.33
C LEU A 124 10.05 17.37 -4.09
N LEU A 125 10.25 16.42 -4.98
CA LEU A 125 11.46 16.27 -5.77
C LEU A 125 11.34 17.06 -7.07
N GLU A 126 12.45 17.59 -7.57
CA GLU A 126 12.50 18.27 -8.86
C GLU A 126 12.30 17.32 -10.06
N SER A 127 12.61 16.03 -9.86
CA SER A 127 12.39 14.97 -10.84
C SER A 127 12.05 13.65 -10.14
N PRO A 128 11.21 12.80 -10.77
CA PRO A 128 10.85 11.52 -10.19
C PRO A 128 12.04 10.60 -9.97
N ILE A 129 11.97 9.80 -8.91
CA ILE A 129 12.93 8.75 -8.58
C ILE A 129 12.26 7.39 -8.55
N ALA A 130 13.05 6.32 -8.76
CA ALA A 130 12.57 4.95 -8.64
C ALA A 130 12.21 4.62 -7.17
N VAL A 131 11.08 3.95 -7.00
CA VAL A 131 10.57 3.45 -5.71
C VAL A 131 10.04 2.03 -5.86
N TYR A 132 10.08 1.26 -4.78
CA TYR A 132 9.90 -0.18 -4.81
C TYR A 132 8.81 -0.65 -3.86
N ASN A 133 8.13 -1.72 -4.24
CA ASN A 133 7.22 -2.47 -3.38
C ASN A 133 7.16 -3.94 -3.86
N PHE A 134 6.54 -4.80 -3.08
CA PHE A 134 6.31 -6.21 -3.45
C PHE A 134 5.02 -6.70 -2.79
N GLU A 135 4.44 -7.77 -3.33
CA GLU A 135 3.25 -8.42 -2.77
C GLU A 135 3.65 -9.67 -1.98
N VAL A 136 3.11 -9.77 -0.76
CA VAL A 136 3.30 -10.89 0.15
C VAL A 136 2.06 -11.77 0.15
N GLU A 137 2.24 -13.07 0.00
CA GLU A 137 1.16 -14.05 0.00
C GLU A 137 0.35 -14.04 1.31
N GLY A 138 -0.95 -13.94 1.20
CA GLY A 138 -1.91 -14.12 2.29
C GLY A 138 -2.04 -12.94 3.24
N PHE A 139 -1.03 -12.62 4.04
CA PHE A 139 -1.13 -11.60 5.09
C PHE A 139 -0.97 -10.16 4.57
N HIS A 140 -0.36 -9.98 3.40
CA HIS A 140 -0.16 -8.68 2.76
C HIS A 140 0.55 -7.64 3.63
N THR A 141 1.38 -8.05 4.59
CA THR A 141 2.16 -7.21 5.48
C THR A 141 3.62 -7.59 5.43
N TYR A 142 4.49 -6.69 5.85
CA TYR A 142 5.92 -6.96 6.05
C TYR A 142 6.54 -5.92 6.98
N PHE A 143 7.83 -6.04 7.25
CA PHE A 143 8.53 -5.15 8.17
C PHE A 143 9.64 -4.40 7.44
N VAL A 144 9.74 -3.10 7.71
CA VAL A 144 10.75 -2.21 7.13
C VAL A 144 11.54 -1.45 8.18
N GLY A 145 12.71 -0.98 7.77
CA GLY A 145 13.61 -0.22 8.62
C GLY A 145 14.40 -1.08 9.60
N ASP A 146 15.40 -0.47 10.24
CA ASP A 146 16.23 -1.13 11.24
C ASP A 146 15.44 -1.54 12.48
N ASN A 147 14.40 -0.77 12.81
CA ASN A 147 13.49 -1.06 13.91
C ASN A 147 12.40 -2.08 13.57
N SER A 148 12.31 -2.57 12.32
CA SER A 148 11.30 -3.55 11.88
C SER A 148 9.87 -3.06 12.12
N VAL A 149 9.52 -1.94 11.51
CA VAL A 149 8.19 -1.32 11.57
C VAL A 149 7.22 -2.06 10.65
N LEU A 150 6.02 -2.39 11.16
CA LEU A 150 4.98 -3.09 10.42
C LEU A 150 4.29 -2.19 9.40
N VAL A 151 4.32 -2.62 8.14
CA VAL A 151 3.68 -1.97 7.01
C VAL A 151 2.82 -2.94 6.22
N HIS A 152 1.95 -2.40 5.37
CA HIS A 152 1.09 -3.19 4.50
C HIS A 152 1.50 -3.02 3.05
N ASN A 153 1.65 -4.13 2.32
CA ASN A 153 1.69 -4.05 0.88
C ASN A 153 0.26 -3.86 0.40
N TYR A 154 -0.08 -2.64 0.09
CA TYR A 154 -1.44 -2.31 -0.33
C TYR A 154 -1.92 -3.20 -1.48
N CYS A 155 -3.08 -3.82 -1.28
CA CYS A 155 -3.75 -4.57 -2.33
C CYS A 155 -4.03 -3.67 -3.53
N LYS A 156 -3.71 -4.18 -4.71
CA LYS A 156 -3.97 -3.52 -5.98
C LYS A 156 -5.42 -3.08 -6.06
N GLN A 157 -5.67 -1.77 -6.03
CA GLN A 157 -7.01 -1.26 -6.30
C GLN A 157 -7.32 -1.48 -7.79
N GLN A 158 -8.25 -2.37 -8.07
CA GLN A 158 -8.74 -2.59 -9.42
C GLN A 158 -9.81 -1.56 -9.75
N LEU A 159 -9.61 -0.80 -10.84
CA LEU A 159 -10.66 0.03 -11.41
C LEU A 159 -11.79 -0.87 -11.95
N VAL A 160 -12.95 -0.83 -11.32
CA VAL A 160 -14.10 -1.65 -11.70
C VAL A 160 -15.16 -0.86 -12.46
N ALA A 161 -15.18 0.47 -12.32
CA ALA A 161 -16.11 1.34 -13.07
C ALA A 161 -15.53 2.74 -13.24
N GLY A 162 -15.82 3.37 -14.39
CA GLY A 162 -15.44 4.74 -14.72
C GLY A 162 -14.01 4.90 -15.23
N GLU A 163 -13.55 6.15 -15.31
CA GLU A 163 -12.22 6.53 -15.79
C GLU A 163 -11.44 7.29 -14.73
N LYS A 164 -10.09 7.17 -14.71
CA LYS A 164 -9.22 7.77 -13.68
C LYS A 164 -9.41 9.29 -13.50
N ASN A 165 -9.76 10.04 -14.54
CA ASN A 165 -9.92 11.50 -14.50
C ASN A 165 -11.37 11.96 -14.32
N SER A 166 -12.29 11.04 -14.00
CA SER A 166 -13.69 11.33 -13.72
C SER A 166 -14.14 10.60 -12.44
N TRP A 167 -15.46 10.42 -12.23
CA TRP A 167 -15.95 9.51 -11.21
C TRP A 167 -15.54 8.08 -11.55
N ASN A 168 -14.90 7.41 -10.60
CA ASN A 168 -14.52 6.02 -10.76
C ASN A 168 -14.66 5.26 -9.44
N VAL A 169 -14.84 3.95 -9.56
CA VAL A 169 -14.93 3.03 -8.44
C VAL A 169 -13.78 2.04 -8.53
N ARG A 170 -13.11 1.82 -7.44
CA ARG A 170 -12.01 0.87 -7.30
C ARG A 170 -12.30 -0.05 -6.13
N VAL A 171 -12.03 -1.33 -6.30
CA VAL A 171 -12.06 -2.33 -5.23
C VAL A 171 -10.63 -2.75 -4.87
N SER A 172 -10.40 -3.03 -3.61
CA SER A 172 -9.15 -3.63 -3.16
C SER A 172 -9.18 -5.12 -3.48
N VAL A 173 -8.25 -5.56 -4.33
CA VAL A 173 -8.10 -6.99 -4.65
C VAL A 173 -7.22 -7.62 -3.57
N GLY A 174 -7.81 -8.45 -2.70
CA GLY A 174 -7.13 -9.10 -1.58
C GLY A 174 -7.63 -8.67 -0.19
N GLY A 175 -8.64 -7.80 -0.14
CA GLY A 175 -9.26 -7.31 1.10
C GLY A 175 -8.54 -6.11 1.73
N GLU A 176 -9.23 -5.40 2.60
CA GLU A 176 -8.65 -4.33 3.44
C GLU A 176 -8.64 -4.78 4.89
N PRO A 177 -7.52 -4.64 5.61
CA PRO A 177 -7.32 -5.26 6.92
C PRO A 177 -8.30 -4.83 8.02
N ASN A 178 -9.00 -3.72 7.88
CA ASN A 178 -9.88 -3.16 8.92
C ASN A 178 -11.35 -3.12 8.55
N HIS A 179 -11.76 -3.78 7.47
CA HIS A 179 -13.16 -3.80 7.07
C HIS A 179 -13.66 -5.24 6.97
N SER A 180 -14.49 -5.64 7.94
CA SER A 180 -15.18 -6.94 7.96
C SER A 180 -16.23 -7.09 6.84
N THR A 181 -16.52 -6.00 6.12
CA THR A 181 -17.51 -5.97 5.05
C THR A 181 -16.84 -5.60 3.74
N PRO A 182 -17.01 -6.39 2.67
CA PRO A 182 -16.52 -6.02 1.34
C PRO A 182 -17.03 -4.65 0.93
N HIS A 183 -16.13 -3.79 0.46
CA HIS A 183 -16.47 -2.42 0.06
C HIS A 183 -15.60 -1.95 -1.11
N ALA A 184 -16.07 -0.88 -1.73
CA ALA A 184 -15.36 -0.22 -2.81
C ALA A 184 -15.09 1.26 -2.47
N HIS A 185 -14.01 1.79 -3.03
CA HIS A 185 -13.67 3.19 -2.92
C HIS A 185 -14.16 3.98 -4.14
N VAL A 186 -14.77 5.12 -3.88
CA VAL A 186 -15.24 6.06 -4.91
C VAL A 186 -14.29 7.23 -4.99
N PHE A 187 -13.79 7.51 -6.19
CA PHE A 187 -12.83 8.59 -6.45
C PHE A 187 -13.40 9.63 -7.40
N TRP A 188 -12.98 10.87 -7.20
CA TRP A 188 -13.08 11.96 -8.17
C TRP A 188 -11.67 12.44 -8.52
N LYS A 189 -11.27 12.33 -9.78
CA LYS A 189 -9.93 12.72 -10.26
C LYS A 189 -8.79 12.17 -9.39
N ASN A 190 -8.84 10.89 -9.06
CA ASN A 190 -7.90 10.18 -8.18
C ASN A 190 -7.92 10.59 -6.69
N ILE A 191 -8.80 11.47 -6.27
CA ILE A 191 -9.01 11.79 -4.85
C ILE A 191 -10.14 10.92 -4.32
N LYS A 192 -9.90 10.16 -3.25
CA LYS A 192 -10.93 9.34 -2.60
C LYS A 192 -12.01 10.26 -2.02
N ALA A 193 -13.24 10.05 -2.44
CA ALA A 193 -14.39 10.83 -1.98
C ALA A 193 -15.23 10.05 -0.96
N ALA A 194 -15.37 8.73 -1.12
CA ALA A 194 -16.18 7.90 -0.24
C ALA A 194 -15.77 6.43 -0.31
N SER A 195 -16.29 5.63 0.64
CA SER A 195 -16.37 4.16 0.54
C SER A 195 -17.83 3.74 0.50
N VAL A 196 -18.12 2.69 -0.27
CA VAL A 196 -19.48 2.14 -0.45
C VAL A 196 -19.46 0.63 -0.27
N ASP A 197 -20.55 0.06 0.24
CA ASP A 197 -20.75 -1.39 0.29
C ASP A 197 -21.08 -1.97 -1.09
N GLN A 198 -21.24 -3.29 -1.17
CA GLN A 198 -21.60 -4.00 -2.40
C GLN A 198 -22.98 -3.61 -2.94
N SER A 199 -23.84 -3.03 -2.12
CA SER A 199 -25.16 -2.51 -2.53
C SER A 199 -25.12 -1.04 -2.95
N GLY A 200 -23.94 -0.40 -2.88
CA GLY A 200 -23.72 1.01 -3.22
C GLY A 200 -24.16 2.00 -2.12
N ASN A 201 -24.37 1.51 -0.88
CA ASN A 201 -24.62 2.40 0.25
C ASN A 201 -23.32 3.02 0.74
N ILE A 202 -23.36 4.31 1.08
CA ILE A 202 -22.18 5.04 1.57
C ILE A 202 -21.85 4.57 2.99
N LEU A 203 -20.63 4.05 3.17
CA LEU A 203 -20.08 3.65 4.47
C LEU A 203 -19.33 4.80 5.13
N VAL A 204 -18.54 5.52 4.35
CA VAL A 204 -17.70 6.65 4.81
C VAL A 204 -17.65 7.71 3.72
N GLY A 205 -17.65 8.98 4.12
CA GLY A 205 -17.57 10.13 3.21
C GLY A 205 -18.93 10.62 2.71
N GLU A 206 -18.90 11.58 1.79
CA GLU A 206 -20.09 12.17 1.17
C GLU A 206 -19.96 12.14 -0.35
N LEU A 207 -21.07 11.91 -1.03
CA LEU A 207 -21.11 11.86 -2.48
C LEU A 207 -22.23 12.75 -3.05
N PRO A 208 -21.96 13.54 -4.08
CA PRO A 208 -23.01 14.27 -4.79
C PRO A 208 -23.93 13.32 -5.54
N THR A 209 -25.16 13.76 -5.79
CA THR A 209 -26.21 12.96 -6.47
C THR A 209 -25.75 12.31 -7.79
N LYS A 210 -24.88 12.99 -8.54
CA LYS A 210 -24.31 12.45 -9.78
C LYS A 210 -23.42 11.23 -9.54
N ALA A 211 -22.63 11.23 -8.49
CA ALA A 211 -21.78 10.09 -8.12
C ALA A 211 -22.62 8.93 -7.59
N ILE A 212 -23.64 9.18 -6.79
CA ILE A 212 -24.57 8.15 -6.31
C ILE A 212 -25.27 7.47 -7.50
N LYS A 213 -25.71 8.24 -8.50
CA LYS A 213 -26.31 7.69 -9.72
C LYS A 213 -25.31 6.86 -10.52
N PHE A 214 -24.07 7.31 -10.62
CA PHE A 214 -22.99 6.57 -11.28
C PHE A 214 -22.74 5.21 -10.60
N ILE A 215 -22.64 5.18 -9.25
CA ILE A 215 -22.45 3.94 -8.49
C ILE A 215 -23.62 2.98 -8.72
N LYS A 216 -24.87 3.45 -8.59
CA LYS A 216 -26.07 2.62 -8.79
C LYS A 216 -26.14 2.00 -10.20
N ASN A 217 -25.63 2.69 -11.21
CA ASN A 217 -25.56 2.17 -12.57
C ASN A 217 -24.43 1.16 -12.82
N ASN A 218 -23.53 0.96 -11.86
CA ASN A 218 -22.35 0.09 -11.98
C ASN A 218 -22.27 -0.92 -10.82
N LEU A 219 -23.37 -1.20 -10.12
CA LEU A 219 -23.39 -2.13 -8.97
C LEU A 219 -22.88 -3.52 -9.34
N ASP A 220 -23.23 -4.05 -10.51
CA ASP A 220 -22.77 -5.37 -10.98
C ASP A 220 -21.25 -5.49 -11.12
N SER A 221 -20.56 -4.34 -11.21
CA SER A 221 -19.09 -4.29 -11.28
C SER A 221 -18.43 -4.11 -9.91
N ILE A 222 -19.23 -3.84 -8.85
CA ILE A 222 -18.79 -3.56 -7.47
C ILE A 222 -19.05 -4.77 -6.57
N ALA A 223 -20.00 -5.61 -6.93
CA ALA A 223 -20.46 -6.79 -6.19
C ALA A 223 -19.45 -7.96 -6.21
#